data_9f5df7adbb2b82fb0aa85d37f1162128
#
_entry.id   9f5df7adbb2b82fb0aa85d37f1162128
#
_cell.length_a   1.000
_cell.length_b   1.000
_cell.length_c   1.000
_cell.angle_alpha   90.00
_cell.angle_beta   90.00
_cell.angle_gamma   90.00
#
_symmetry.space_group_name_H-M   'P 1'
#
loop_
_entity.id
_entity.type
_entity.pdbx_description
1 polymer ?
#
loop_
_entity_poly.entity_id
_entity_poly.type
_entity_poly.pdbx_seq_one_letter_code
_entity_poly.pdbx_strand_id
1 'polypeptide(L)'
;SDNAIPLQAATAKSQSTTVANRSKVKKDKWTMLLQKYEKSKKVNQLIFVKYKGKSKANIVLYEKVNGKFKKVFGCIGYVGKNGIGKKREGDKKTPTGTYGFTKAFGIKKNPRSKIKYIKLNKYHYWSGDRRYYNQMIDIRKVKASRSGEHLIDYKPHYNYALAIDYNKNCVYKKGSAIFLHCTGSNPYTGGCVA
;
A
#
# COMPACT_ATOMS: atom_id res chain seq x y z
N SER A 1 58.38 10.63 -27.58
CA SER A 1 57.16 10.74 -28.41
C SER A 1 56.07 9.91 -27.79
N ASP A 2 55.29 10.50 -26.94
CA ASP A 2 54.30 9.79 -26.18
C ASP A 2 52.92 9.95 -26.80
N ASN A 3 52.39 8.85 -27.23
CA ASN A 3 51.08 8.71 -27.82
C ASN A 3 50.00 8.90 -26.75
N ALA A 4 49.53 10.14 -26.62
CA ALA A 4 48.41 10.47 -25.73
C ALA A 4 47.02 10.28 -26.36
N ILE A 5 46.94 9.64 -27.53
CA ILE A 5 45.70 9.51 -28.30
C ILE A 5 44.74 8.44 -27.81
N PRO A 6 45.14 7.37 -27.14
CA PRO A 6 44.15 6.32 -26.77
C PRO A 6 43.16 6.72 -25.71
N LEU A 7 43.51 7.62 -24.79
CA LEU A 7 42.68 7.91 -23.62
C LEU A 7 41.41 8.70 -23.98
N GLN A 8 41.51 9.70 -24.88
CA GLN A 8 40.34 10.49 -25.31
C GLN A 8 39.36 9.69 -26.18
N ALA A 9 39.88 8.84 -27.04
CA ALA A 9 39.04 7.98 -27.88
C ALA A 9 38.34 6.91 -27.08
N ALA A 10 39.01 6.34 -26.06
CA ALA A 10 38.39 5.39 -25.17
C ALA A 10 37.30 6.03 -24.29
N THR A 11 37.53 7.26 -23.83
CA THR A 11 36.56 8.01 -23.03
C THR A 11 35.33 8.35 -23.86
N ALA A 12 35.50 8.78 -25.08
CA ALA A 12 34.39 9.10 -25.99
C ALA A 12 33.56 7.85 -26.34
N LYS A 13 34.21 6.72 -26.60
CA LYS A 13 33.49 5.44 -26.82
C LYS A 13 32.73 4.97 -25.60
N SER A 14 33.33 5.10 -24.42
CA SER A 14 32.67 4.76 -23.15
C SER A 14 31.44 5.62 -22.92
N GLN A 15 31.52 6.93 -23.13
CA GLN A 15 30.38 7.84 -22.99
C GLN A 15 29.26 7.52 -23.99
N SER A 16 29.61 7.26 -25.24
CA SER A 16 28.65 6.88 -26.27
C SER A 16 27.93 5.58 -25.95
N THR A 17 28.66 4.57 -25.46
CA THR A 17 28.08 3.30 -25.06
C THR A 17 27.13 3.46 -23.86
N THR A 18 27.49 4.29 -22.89
CA THR A 18 26.65 4.54 -21.70
C THR A 18 25.35 5.23 -22.08
N VAL A 19 25.38 6.24 -22.97
CA VAL A 19 24.18 6.93 -23.46
C VAL A 19 23.29 5.99 -24.28
N ALA A 20 23.87 5.20 -25.17
CA ALA A 20 23.12 4.23 -25.95
C ALA A 20 22.43 3.16 -25.10
N ASN A 21 23.09 2.69 -24.05
CA ASN A 21 22.50 1.73 -23.11
C ASN A 21 21.35 2.34 -22.31
N ARG A 22 21.46 3.61 -21.87
CA ARG A 22 20.36 4.32 -21.17
C ARG A 22 19.11 4.45 -22.03
N SER A 23 19.24 4.70 -23.33
CA SER A 23 18.10 4.82 -24.23
C SER A 23 17.37 3.49 -24.49
N LYS A 24 18.00 2.34 -24.22
CA LYS A 24 17.43 1.00 -24.39
C LYS A 24 16.81 0.42 -23.11
N VAL A 25 17.01 1.06 -21.95
CA VAL A 25 16.45 0.61 -20.68
C VAL A 25 14.96 0.94 -20.65
N LYS A 26 14.13 -0.09 -20.52
CA LYS A 26 12.68 0.09 -20.31
C LYS A 26 12.45 0.76 -18.97
N LYS A 27 11.52 1.72 -18.93
CA LYS A 27 11.03 2.28 -17.66
C LYS A 27 10.39 1.17 -16.85
N ASP A 28 10.67 1.11 -15.54
CA ASP A 28 10.01 0.17 -14.68
C ASP A 28 8.55 0.56 -14.44
N LYS A 29 7.78 -0.39 -13.91
CA LYS A 29 6.35 -0.19 -13.66
C LYS A 29 6.05 0.95 -12.68
N TRP A 30 6.93 1.20 -11.72
CA TRP A 30 6.74 2.24 -10.71
C TRP A 30 6.90 3.63 -11.32
N THR A 31 7.91 3.82 -12.15
CA THR A 31 8.09 5.05 -12.93
C THR A 31 6.90 5.30 -13.86
N MET A 32 6.40 4.26 -14.51
CA MET A 32 5.23 4.36 -15.39
C MET A 32 3.97 4.78 -14.61
N LEU A 33 3.79 4.26 -13.40
CA LEU A 33 2.67 4.64 -12.53
C LEU A 33 2.78 6.10 -12.08
N LEU A 34 3.96 6.56 -11.71
CA LEU A 34 4.19 7.97 -11.37
C LEU A 34 3.79 8.87 -12.55
N GLN A 35 4.24 8.55 -13.76
CA GLN A 35 3.93 9.32 -14.97
C GLN A 35 2.43 9.31 -15.29
N LYS A 36 1.78 8.16 -15.16
CA LYS A 36 0.34 8.02 -15.36
C LYS A 36 -0.44 8.95 -14.43
N TYR A 37 -0.13 8.93 -13.15
CA TYR A 37 -0.87 9.68 -12.14
C TYR A 37 -0.44 11.15 -12.02
N GLU A 38 0.71 11.54 -12.57
CA GLU A 38 1.05 12.95 -12.72
C GLU A 38 0.04 13.68 -13.60
N LYS A 39 -0.53 12.99 -14.57
CA LYS A 39 -1.56 13.53 -15.46
C LYS A 39 -2.94 13.61 -14.82
N SER A 40 -3.18 12.91 -13.74
CA SER A 40 -4.45 12.90 -13.02
C SER A 40 -4.59 14.14 -12.15
N LYS A 41 -5.74 14.82 -12.24
CA LYS A 41 -6.08 15.93 -11.33
C LYS A 41 -6.63 15.47 -9.99
N LYS A 42 -6.98 14.19 -9.86
CA LYS A 42 -7.63 13.62 -8.67
C LYS A 42 -6.63 12.96 -7.72
N VAL A 43 -5.51 12.47 -8.23
CA VAL A 43 -4.51 11.73 -7.43
C VAL A 43 -3.38 12.65 -7.07
N ASN A 44 -3.20 12.92 -5.78
CA ASN A 44 -2.16 13.79 -5.24
C ASN A 44 -1.11 13.05 -4.42
N GLN A 45 -1.41 11.83 -4.00
CA GLN A 45 -0.50 10.98 -3.23
C GLN A 45 -0.54 9.55 -3.78
N LEU A 46 0.61 8.90 -3.75
CA LEU A 46 0.76 7.49 -4.10
C LEU A 46 1.57 6.80 -3.02
N ILE A 47 1.10 5.64 -2.60
CA ILE A 47 1.86 4.73 -1.75
C ILE A 47 2.18 3.50 -2.58
N PHE A 48 3.47 3.25 -2.79
CA PHE A 48 3.94 2.03 -3.44
C PHE A 48 4.31 1.00 -2.40
N VAL A 49 3.76 -0.19 -2.53
CA VAL A 49 4.12 -1.36 -1.74
C VAL A 49 4.90 -2.29 -2.66
N LYS A 50 6.22 -2.19 -2.60
CA LYS A 50 7.13 -2.93 -3.49
C LYS A 50 7.52 -4.24 -2.83
N TYR A 51 6.95 -5.33 -3.32
CA TYR A 51 7.17 -6.67 -2.77
C TYR A 51 8.64 -7.09 -2.87
N LYS A 52 9.18 -7.62 -1.78
CA LYS A 52 10.58 -8.07 -1.68
C LYS A 52 10.71 -9.56 -1.43
N GLY A 53 9.64 -10.32 -1.55
CA GLY A 53 9.62 -11.75 -1.25
C GLY A 53 9.14 -12.05 0.17
N LYS A 54 8.69 -13.27 0.40
CA LYS A 54 8.11 -13.72 1.67
C LYS A 54 7.01 -12.77 2.15
N SER A 55 7.17 -12.14 3.30
CA SER A 55 6.21 -11.17 3.85
C SER A 55 6.76 -9.74 3.90
N LYS A 56 7.82 -9.44 3.16
CA LYS A 56 8.52 -8.15 3.20
C LYS A 56 8.20 -7.29 1.99
N ALA A 57 8.15 -5.98 2.23
CA ALA A 57 7.99 -4.99 1.18
C ALA A 57 8.77 -3.72 1.52
N ASN A 58 9.12 -2.95 0.50
CA ASN A 58 9.50 -1.55 0.64
C ASN A 58 8.28 -0.70 0.37
N ILE A 59 7.93 0.17 1.32
CA ILE A 59 6.78 1.06 1.23
C ILE A 59 7.31 2.47 0.98
N VAL A 60 6.84 3.11 -0.08
CA VAL A 60 7.31 4.44 -0.49
C VAL A 60 6.12 5.36 -0.69
N LEU A 61 6.13 6.51 0.00
CA LEU A 61 5.12 7.54 -0.17
C LEU A 61 5.63 8.62 -1.10
N TYR A 62 4.82 8.95 -2.10
CA TYR A 62 5.01 10.09 -3.00
C TYR A 62 3.87 11.08 -2.82
N GLU A 63 4.19 12.35 -2.95
CA GLU A 63 3.23 13.45 -2.92
C GLU A 63 3.47 14.39 -4.10
N LYS A 64 2.38 14.90 -4.69
CA LYS A 64 2.47 15.86 -5.78
C LYS A 64 2.84 17.25 -5.27
N VAL A 65 3.87 17.82 -5.87
CA VAL A 65 4.28 19.21 -5.67
C VAL A 65 4.40 19.83 -7.05
N ASN A 66 3.61 20.86 -7.32
CA ASN A 66 3.58 21.53 -8.64
C ASN A 66 3.40 20.54 -9.81
N GLY A 67 2.49 19.58 -9.65
CA GLY A 67 2.16 18.60 -10.67
C GLY A 67 3.14 17.45 -10.85
N LYS A 68 4.21 17.39 -10.06
CA LYS A 68 5.21 16.32 -10.09
C LYS A 68 5.25 15.58 -8.76
N PHE A 69 5.35 14.24 -8.82
CA PHE A 69 5.53 13.43 -7.63
C PHE A 69 6.93 13.57 -7.05
N LYS A 70 6.98 13.84 -5.76
CA LYS A 70 8.20 13.86 -4.95
C LYS A 70 8.11 12.79 -3.88
N LYS A 71 9.20 12.05 -3.69
CA LYS A 71 9.30 11.09 -2.60
C LYS A 71 9.25 11.82 -1.25
N VAL A 72 8.33 11.41 -0.39
CA VAL A 72 8.20 11.93 0.97
C VAL A 72 9.04 11.11 1.93
N PHE A 73 8.85 9.80 1.92
CA PHE A 73 9.67 8.85 2.67
C PHE A 73 9.54 7.44 2.11
N GLY A 74 10.41 6.55 2.57
CA GLY A 74 10.30 5.13 2.35
C GLY A 74 10.70 4.38 3.61
N CYS A 75 10.14 3.20 3.78
CA CYS A 75 10.45 2.32 4.90
C CYS A 75 10.30 0.86 4.50
N ILE A 76 10.88 -0.02 5.31
CA ILE A 76 10.60 -1.45 5.24
C ILE A 76 9.25 -1.69 5.90
N GLY A 77 8.43 -2.51 5.27
CA GLY A 77 7.13 -2.90 5.80
C GLY A 77 6.84 -4.37 5.52
N TYR A 78 5.61 -4.76 5.85
CA TYR A 78 5.19 -6.15 5.78
C TYR A 78 3.89 -6.31 5.01
N VAL A 79 3.77 -7.45 4.36
CA VAL A 79 2.56 -7.91 3.65
C VAL A 79 2.14 -9.25 4.24
N GLY A 80 1.18 -9.89 3.62
CA GLY A 80 0.65 -11.17 4.06
C GLY A 80 1.76 -12.21 4.30
N LYS A 81 1.55 -13.05 5.30
CA LYS A 81 2.46 -14.16 5.64
C LYS A 81 2.81 -15.02 4.43
N ASN A 82 1.87 -15.22 3.52
CA ASN A 82 2.05 -15.99 2.29
C ASN A 82 2.30 -15.11 1.04
N GLY A 83 2.71 -13.86 1.24
CA GLY A 83 3.09 -12.96 0.17
C GLY A 83 1.92 -12.16 -0.39
N ILE A 84 1.91 -12.02 -1.71
CA ILE A 84 0.94 -11.19 -2.45
C ILE A 84 0.11 -12.05 -3.41
N GLY A 85 -0.91 -11.44 -4.02
CA GLY A 85 -1.78 -12.12 -4.97
C GLY A 85 -3.02 -12.72 -4.32
N LYS A 86 -3.62 -11.99 -3.36
CA LYS A 86 -4.83 -12.41 -2.65
C LYS A 86 -5.96 -12.78 -3.60
N LYS A 87 -6.63 -13.90 -3.30
CA LYS A 87 -7.79 -14.40 -4.06
C LYS A 87 -9.00 -14.71 -3.19
N ARG A 88 -8.80 -15.03 -1.92
CA ARG A 88 -9.88 -15.44 -1.02
C ARG A 88 -9.57 -15.11 0.43
N GLU A 89 -10.62 -15.14 1.25
CA GLU A 89 -10.50 -15.02 2.69
C GLU A 89 -9.58 -16.12 3.24
N GLY A 90 -8.68 -15.74 4.16
CA GLY A 90 -7.82 -16.69 4.86
C GLY A 90 -6.59 -17.17 4.08
N ASP A 91 -6.33 -16.71 2.86
CA ASP A 91 -5.13 -17.10 2.10
C ASP A 91 -3.85 -16.43 2.62
N LYS A 92 -3.96 -15.48 3.53
CA LYS A 92 -2.83 -14.72 4.13
C LYS A 92 -1.96 -14.04 3.09
N LYS A 93 -2.59 -13.58 2.01
CA LYS A 93 -1.93 -12.82 0.94
C LYS A 93 -2.47 -11.40 0.88
N THR A 94 -1.60 -10.48 0.49
CA THR A 94 -1.97 -9.10 0.21
C THR A 94 -2.40 -8.98 -1.25
N PRO A 95 -3.50 -8.26 -1.56
CA PRO A 95 -3.91 -8.09 -2.95
C PRO A 95 -2.89 -7.29 -3.76
N THR A 96 -2.80 -7.60 -5.04
CA THR A 96 -2.03 -6.84 -6.02
C THR A 96 -2.93 -5.89 -6.78
N GLY A 97 -2.34 -4.92 -7.46
CA GLY A 97 -3.06 -3.93 -8.25
C GLY A 97 -3.04 -2.55 -7.60
N THR A 98 -3.92 -1.68 -8.08
CA THR A 98 -4.03 -0.30 -7.62
C THR A 98 -5.38 -0.09 -6.94
N TYR A 99 -5.34 0.48 -5.76
CA TYR A 99 -6.52 0.67 -4.89
C TYR A 99 -6.54 2.08 -4.32
N GLY A 100 -7.71 2.52 -3.93
CA GLY A 100 -7.89 3.73 -3.13
C GLY A 100 -8.08 3.40 -1.65
N PHE A 101 -8.23 4.46 -0.85
CA PHE A 101 -8.59 4.35 0.55
C PHE A 101 -10.03 4.84 0.74
N THR A 102 -10.84 4.05 1.44
CA THR A 102 -12.25 4.37 1.68
C THR A 102 -12.49 5.03 3.03
N LYS A 103 -11.72 4.67 4.03
CA LYS A 103 -11.85 5.15 5.41
C LYS A 103 -10.51 5.27 6.08
N ALA A 104 -10.41 6.23 7.00
CA ALA A 104 -9.37 6.28 8.01
C ALA A 104 -9.99 5.96 9.36
N PHE A 105 -9.31 5.23 10.19
CA PHE A 105 -9.79 4.92 11.54
C PHE A 105 -8.64 4.63 12.49
N GLY A 106 -8.92 4.58 13.77
CA GLY A 106 -7.91 4.21 14.74
C GLY A 106 -8.38 4.24 16.17
N ILE A 107 -7.61 3.59 17.02
CA ILE A 107 -7.78 3.58 18.47
C ILE A 107 -7.41 4.96 19.04
N LYS A 108 -6.38 5.60 18.47
CA LYS A 108 -5.91 6.92 18.87
C LYS A 108 -6.79 8.01 18.26
N LYS A 109 -6.69 9.23 18.80
CA LYS A 109 -7.43 10.37 18.26
C LYS A 109 -7.03 10.67 16.81
N ASN A 110 -7.92 11.32 16.07
CA ASN A 110 -7.67 11.73 14.69
C ASN A 110 -6.35 12.49 14.56
N PRO A 111 -5.39 12.02 13.74
CA PRO A 111 -4.11 12.69 13.51
C PRO A 111 -4.21 13.80 12.46
N ARG A 112 -5.34 14.49 12.34
CA ARG A 112 -5.65 15.48 11.30
C ARG A 112 -5.76 14.86 9.91
N SER A 113 -6.38 13.69 9.83
CA SER A 113 -6.62 13.02 8.55
C SER A 113 -7.51 13.87 7.64
N LYS A 114 -7.14 13.96 6.36
CA LYS A 114 -8.01 14.54 5.33
C LYS A 114 -9.07 13.56 4.84
N ILE A 115 -8.82 12.27 5.03
CA ILE A 115 -9.84 11.22 4.84
C ILE A 115 -10.67 11.17 6.11
N LYS A 116 -11.99 11.02 5.98
CA LYS A 116 -12.87 10.92 7.15
C LYS A 116 -12.34 9.88 8.12
N TYR A 117 -12.08 10.32 9.35
CA TYR A 117 -11.50 9.48 10.40
C TYR A 117 -12.57 9.03 11.39
N ILE A 118 -12.58 7.76 11.68
CA ILE A 118 -13.46 7.16 12.69
C ILE A 118 -12.60 6.74 13.88
N LYS A 119 -12.81 7.40 15.02
CA LYS A 119 -12.21 6.93 16.27
C LYS A 119 -12.94 5.69 16.72
N LEU A 120 -12.20 4.60 16.90
CA LEU A 120 -12.75 3.31 17.28
C LEU A 120 -13.27 3.32 18.71
N ASN A 121 -14.36 2.59 18.90
CA ASN A 121 -14.91 2.26 20.21
C ASN A 121 -15.26 0.77 20.27
N LYS A 122 -15.74 0.32 21.42
CA LYS A 122 -16.05 -1.11 21.66
C LYS A 122 -17.17 -1.69 20.79
N TYR A 123 -17.89 -0.86 20.05
CA TYR A 123 -19.01 -1.30 19.20
C TYR A 123 -18.63 -1.46 17.73
N HIS A 124 -17.42 -1.06 17.33
CA HIS A 124 -16.96 -1.16 15.95
C HIS A 124 -16.38 -2.53 15.63
N TYR A 125 -16.94 -3.13 14.58
CA TYR A 125 -16.46 -4.38 13.99
C TYR A 125 -16.19 -4.20 12.51
N TRP A 126 -15.18 -4.88 11.99
CA TRP A 126 -15.08 -5.11 10.54
C TRP A 126 -15.69 -6.48 10.30
N SER A 127 -16.87 -6.50 9.69
CA SER A 127 -17.76 -7.65 9.77
C SER A 127 -17.34 -8.80 8.84
N GLY A 128 -17.41 -10.01 9.36
CA GLY A 128 -17.37 -11.25 8.62
C GLY A 128 -18.77 -11.87 8.40
N ASP A 129 -19.81 -11.25 8.93
CA ASP A 129 -21.20 -11.69 8.71
C ASP A 129 -21.54 -11.57 7.21
N ARG A 130 -22.15 -12.59 6.63
CA ARG A 130 -22.50 -12.64 5.21
C ARG A 130 -23.23 -11.37 4.74
N ARG A 131 -24.11 -10.82 5.57
CA ARG A 131 -24.93 -9.63 5.22
C ARG A 131 -24.14 -8.35 5.21
N TYR A 132 -23.06 -8.28 5.97
CA TYR A 132 -22.24 -7.08 6.15
C TYR A 132 -20.76 -7.31 5.84
N TYR A 133 -20.47 -8.38 5.13
CA TYR A 133 -19.12 -8.81 4.84
C TYR A 133 -18.26 -7.68 4.26
N ASN A 134 -17.06 -7.54 4.82
CA ASN A 134 -16.07 -6.52 4.44
C ASN A 134 -16.57 -5.08 4.65
N GLN A 135 -17.36 -4.85 5.68
CA GLN A 135 -17.85 -3.52 6.04
C GLN A 135 -17.58 -3.24 7.52
N MET A 136 -17.28 -1.97 7.82
CA MET A 136 -17.27 -1.52 9.21
C MET A 136 -18.71 -1.35 9.67
N ILE A 137 -19.05 -1.96 10.78
CA ILE A 137 -20.38 -1.86 11.39
C ILE A 137 -20.27 -1.39 12.84
N ASP A 138 -21.34 -0.78 13.31
CA ASP A 138 -21.59 -0.53 14.73
C ASP A 138 -22.69 -1.50 15.18
N ILE A 139 -22.36 -2.38 16.10
CA ILE A 139 -23.28 -3.44 16.55
C ILE A 139 -24.50 -2.93 17.32
N ARG A 140 -24.54 -1.64 17.64
CA ARG A 140 -25.74 -0.97 18.18
C ARG A 140 -26.73 -0.62 17.07
N LYS A 141 -26.26 -0.46 15.83
CA LYS A 141 -27.04 0.03 14.69
C LYS A 141 -27.55 -1.09 13.78
N VAL A 142 -26.82 -2.21 13.72
CA VAL A 142 -27.18 -3.35 12.87
C VAL A 142 -27.11 -4.65 13.66
N LYS A 143 -28.03 -5.54 13.34
CA LYS A 143 -28.06 -6.89 13.92
C LYS A 143 -27.21 -7.81 13.06
N ALA A 144 -26.03 -8.14 13.56
CA ALA A 144 -25.06 -8.98 12.86
C ALA A 144 -24.38 -9.94 13.85
N SER A 145 -23.84 -11.03 13.32
CA SER A 145 -22.94 -11.87 14.11
C SER A 145 -21.67 -11.07 14.41
N ARG A 146 -20.97 -11.46 15.46
CA ARG A 146 -19.69 -10.83 15.86
C ARG A 146 -18.49 -11.48 15.19
N SER A 147 -18.70 -12.10 14.03
CA SER A 147 -17.61 -12.61 13.19
C SER A 147 -16.85 -11.45 12.54
N GLY A 148 -15.58 -11.70 12.22
CA GLY A 148 -14.69 -10.67 11.71
C GLY A 148 -13.79 -10.12 12.79
N GLU A 149 -13.48 -8.83 12.74
CA GLU A 149 -12.55 -8.21 13.67
C GLU A 149 -13.25 -7.21 14.58
N HIS A 150 -13.09 -7.39 15.89
CA HIS A 150 -13.41 -6.38 16.89
C HIS A 150 -12.24 -5.39 16.90
N LEU A 151 -12.39 -4.29 16.20
CA LEU A 151 -11.27 -3.43 15.79
C LEU A 151 -10.47 -2.86 16.96
N ILE A 152 -11.13 -2.51 18.06
CA ILE A 152 -10.44 -1.89 19.20
C ILE A 152 -9.47 -2.84 19.92
N ASP A 153 -9.58 -4.15 19.69
CA ASP A 153 -8.71 -5.15 20.33
C ASP A 153 -7.32 -5.24 19.69
N TYR A 154 -7.12 -4.62 18.54
CA TYR A 154 -5.89 -4.76 17.76
C TYR A 154 -4.90 -3.64 18.04
N LYS A 155 -4.34 -3.60 19.26
CA LYS A 155 -3.22 -2.72 19.62
C LYS A 155 -1.88 -3.40 19.35
N PRO A 156 -0.86 -2.69 18.87
CA PRO A 156 -0.85 -1.31 18.35
C PRO A 156 -1.26 -1.23 16.87
N HIS A 157 -1.60 -2.34 16.23
CA HIS A 157 -1.84 -2.45 14.80
C HIS A 157 -2.83 -1.39 14.30
N TYR A 158 -3.97 -1.24 14.98
CA TYR A 158 -5.02 -0.30 14.58
C TYR A 158 -5.02 0.97 15.41
N ASN A 159 -3.86 1.37 15.97
CA ASN A 159 -3.73 2.71 16.52
C ASN A 159 -4.07 3.76 15.46
N TYR A 160 -3.65 3.52 14.23
CA TYR A 160 -4.03 4.26 13.02
C TYR A 160 -4.13 3.28 11.85
N ALA A 161 -5.14 3.42 11.03
CA ALA A 161 -5.34 2.55 9.88
C ALA A 161 -6.07 3.26 8.74
N LEU A 162 -5.80 2.80 7.52
CA LEU A 162 -6.51 3.18 6.30
C LEU A 162 -7.10 1.92 5.68
N ALA A 163 -8.39 1.94 5.39
CA ALA A 163 -9.04 0.84 4.69
C ALA A 163 -8.75 0.93 3.19
N ILE A 164 -8.14 -0.12 2.66
CA ILE A 164 -7.88 -0.30 1.23
C ILE A 164 -9.14 -0.86 0.58
N ASP A 165 -9.54 -0.32 -0.58
CA ASP A 165 -10.81 -0.67 -1.23
C ASP A 165 -10.77 -2.00 -2.01
N TYR A 166 -9.94 -2.94 -1.59
CA TYR A 166 -9.99 -4.31 -2.08
C TYR A 166 -11.35 -4.93 -1.73
N ASN A 167 -11.94 -5.63 -2.70
CA ASN A 167 -13.26 -6.24 -2.55
C ASN A 167 -14.34 -5.21 -2.11
N LYS A 168 -14.35 -4.06 -2.75
CA LYS A 168 -15.32 -3.00 -2.43
C LYS A 168 -16.77 -3.41 -2.66
N ASN A 169 -17.02 -4.42 -3.49
CA ASN A 169 -18.34 -4.98 -3.74
C ASN A 169 -18.77 -5.99 -2.66
N CYS A 170 -17.95 -6.20 -1.65
CA CYS A 170 -18.24 -7.03 -0.49
C CYS A 170 -18.65 -8.47 -0.86
N VAL A 171 -17.98 -9.05 -1.85
CA VAL A 171 -18.21 -10.41 -2.27
C VAL A 171 -17.78 -11.37 -1.15
N TYR A 172 -18.73 -12.17 -0.67
CA TYR A 172 -18.52 -13.05 0.46
C TYR A 172 -17.35 -14.02 0.22
N LYS A 173 -16.45 -14.13 1.20
CA LYS A 173 -15.24 -14.96 1.19
C LYS A 173 -14.16 -14.59 0.15
N LYS A 174 -14.31 -13.50 -0.57
CA LYS A 174 -13.27 -13.02 -1.48
C LYS A 174 -12.10 -12.39 -0.70
N GLY A 175 -12.33 -11.95 0.50
CA GLY A 175 -11.37 -11.34 1.39
C GLY A 175 -11.91 -10.04 1.97
N SER A 176 -11.55 -9.77 3.23
CA SER A 176 -12.05 -8.66 4.01
C SER A 176 -10.96 -8.08 4.89
N ALA A 177 -11.21 -6.89 5.42
CA ALA A 177 -10.33 -6.22 6.39
C ALA A 177 -8.91 -6.04 5.86
N ILE A 178 -8.77 -5.52 4.65
CA ILE A 178 -7.46 -5.21 4.05
C ILE A 178 -7.15 -3.75 4.34
N PHE A 179 -6.21 -3.52 5.24
CA PHE A 179 -5.83 -2.20 5.73
C PHE A 179 -4.35 -1.92 5.53
N LEU A 180 -4.00 -0.64 5.46
CA LEU A 180 -2.67 -0.14 5.78
C LEU A 180 -2.70 0.26 7.25
N HIS A 181 -1.88 -0.33 8.10
CA HIS A 181 -1.91 -0.10 9.54
C HIS A 181 -0.51 -0.05 10.16
N CYS A 182 -0.44 0.20 11.46
CA CYS A 182 0.82 0.22 12.20
C CYS A 182 1.38 -1.20 12.36
N THR A 183 2.70 -1.31 12.46
CA THR A 183 3.34 -2.59 12.71
C THR A 183 3.13 -3.04 14.16
N GLY A 184 3.03 -4.35 14.34
CA GLY A 184 3.11 -4.99 15.65
C GLY A 184 4.41 -5.78 15.80
N SER A 185 4.38 -6.82 16.61
CA SER A 185 5.55 -7.66 16.88
C SER A 185 5.88 -8.66 15.77
N ASN A 186 4.89 -9.01 14.94
CA ASN A 186 5.08 -10.00 13.88
C ASN A 186 5.62 -9.36 12.60
N PRO A 187 6.58 -10.02 11.92
CA PRO A 187 7.12 -9.55 10.65
C PRO A 187 6.24 -9.97 9.45
N TYR A 188 4.94 -10.04 9.63
CA TYR A 188 3.95 -10.38 8.61
C TYR A 188 2.57 -9.91 9.04
N THR A 189 1.62 -9.95 8.09
CA THR A 189 0.20 -9.67 8.32
C THR A 189 -0.65 -10.84 7.86
N GLY A 190 -1.96 -10.76 8.10
CA GLY A 190 -2.92 -11.70 7.54
C GLY A 190 -3.37 -11.37 6.11
N GLY A 191 -2.81 -10.31 5.51
CA GLY A 191 -3.15 -9.78 4.19
C GLY A 191 -3.07 -8.26 4.12
N CYS A 192 -3.06 -7.58 5.24
CA CYS A 192 -2.86 -6.13 5.33
C CYS A 192 -1.45 -5.72 4.92
N VAL A 193 -1.25 -4.41 4.82
CA VAL A 193 0.07 -3.77 4.68
C VAL A 193 0.40 -3.06 6.00
N ALA A 194 1.56 -3.30 6.51
CA ALA A 194 2.00 -2.68 7.75
C ALA A 194 3.44 -2.18 7.67
#